data_2f78a67c1a2fc1e4a926feee2c9ef8ed
#
_entry.id   2f78a67c1a2fc1e4a926feee2c9ef8ed
#
_cell.length_a   1.000
_cell.length_b   1.000
_cell.length_c   1.000
_cell.angle_alpha   90.00
_cell.angle_beta   90.00
_cell.angle_gamma   90.00
#
_symmetry.space_group_name_H-M   'P 1'
#
loop_
_entity.id
_entity.type
_entity.pdbx_description
1 polymer ?
#
loop_
_entity_poly.entity_id
_entity_poly.type
_entity_poly.pdbx_seq_one_letter_code
_entity_poly.pdbx_strand_id
1 'polypeptide(L)'
;MEQENMRQDLLDLHEFDEEALKRESDELLEMRFLTKENATFTRTKGGFVALKFGEKEYSRVGVYLTFPLTEPEEYISIREADEKAKEIGIIEKLSQLDKDQQEMIREQVKLRYFMPTILKVLDIKDEYGYAYWNVTTSFGVCRFTTRMSGDAVITLGESRLLVTDIDGNRYEIPDFYQLSVAERKKLDLFI
;
A
#
# COMPACT_ATOMS: atom_id res chain seq x y z
N MET A 1 31.08 -49.08 -8.43
CA MET A 1 30.19 -49.10 -7.22
C MET A 1 30.04 -47.74 -6.55
N GLU A 2 31.08 -46.94 -6.34
CA GLU A 2 30.93 -45.59 -5.75
C GLU A 2 30.33 -44.53 -6.68
N GLN A 3 30.48 -44.67 -7.99
CA GLN A 3 29.92 -43.70 -8.97
C GLN A 3 28.44 -43.95 -9.30
N GLU A 4 27.90 -45.11 -9.05
CA GLU A 4 26.47 -45.42 -9.21
C GLU A 4 25.62 -44.95 -8.00
N ASN A 5 26.18 -44.99 -6.81
CA ASN A 5 25.52 -44.46 -5.61
C ASN A 5 25.38 -42.94 -5.63
N MET A 6 26.38 -42.23 -6.21
CA MET A 6 26.34 -40.76 -6.30
C MET A 6 25.33 -40.25 -7.37
N ARG A 7 24.89 -41.10 -8.30
CA ARG A 7 23.85 -40.77 -9.25
C ARG A 7 22.44 -41.07 -8.74
N GLN A 8 22.27 -41.96 -7.79
CA GLN A 8 20.99 -42.22 -7.15
C GLN A 8 20.63 -41.14 -6.12
N ASP A 9 21.61 -40.61 -5.36
CA ASP A 9 21.40 -39.50 -4.44
C ASP A 9 21.06 -38.15 -5.11
N LEU A 10 21.35 -38.00 -6.41
CA LEU A 10 20.97 -36.82 -7.19
C LEU A 10 19.58 -36.91 -7.82
N LEU A 11 18.96 -38.09 -7.79
CA LEU A 11 17.60 -38.32 -8.29
C LEU A 11 16.52 -38.34 -7.18
N ASP A 12 16.94 -38.28 -5.93
CA ASP A 12 16.06 -38.04 -4.77
C ASP A 12 15.89 -36.52 -4.47
N LEU A 13 16.03 -35.69 -5.50
CA LEU A 13 15.47 -34.34 -5.50
C LEU A 13 13.96 -34.49 -5.47
N HIS A 14 13.40 -34.45 -4.23
CA HIS A 14 12.01 -34.27 -3.90
C HIS A 14 11.08 -34.59 -5.06
N GLU A 15 10.35 -35.68 -4.95
CA GLU A 15 9.17 -35.92 -5.80
C GLU A 15 8.45 -34.58 -5.89
N PHE A 16 8.61 -33.92 -7.04
CA PHE A 16 7.99 -32.63 -7.30
C PHE A 16 6.50 -32.93 -7.32
N ASP A 17 5.83 -32.63 -6.21
CA ASP A 17 4.40 -32.89 -6.07
C ASP A 17 3.66 -31.89 -6.96
N GLU A 18 3.58 -32.24 -8.26
CA GLU A 18 2.86 -31.42 -9.27
C GLU A 18 1.41 -31.18 -8.84
N GLU A 19 0.79 -32.11 -8.11
CA GLU A 19 -0.57 -31.92 -7.61
C GLU A 19 -0.63 -30.89 -6.47
N ALA A 20 0.35 -30.87 -5.57
CA ALA A 20 0.42 -29.87 -4.50
C ALA A 20 0.68 -28.48 -5.08
N LEU A 21 1.59 -28.36 -6.05
CA LEU A 21 1.86 -27.10 -6.75
C LEU A 21 0.65 -26.61 -7.55
N LYS A 22 -0.06 -27.53 -8.21
CA LYS A 22 -1.26 -27.19 -8.96
C LYS A 22 -2.38 -26.71 -8.02
N ARG A 23 -2.57 -27.41 -6.87
CA ARG A 23 -3.53 -26.96 -5.84
C ARG A 23 -3.17 -25.59 -5.27
N GLU A 24 -1.88 -25.37 -4.97
CA GLU A 24 -1.39 -24.06 -4.48
C GLU A 24 -1.56 -22.96 -5.52
N SER A 25 -1.31 -23.28 -6.80
CA SER A 25 -1.54 -22.37 -7.93
C SER A 25 -3.03 -22.06 -8.12
N ASP A 26 -3.89 -23.08 -8.08
CA ASP A 26 -5.35 -22.92 -8.22
C ASP A 26 -5.91 -22.11 -7.03
N GLU A 27 -5.43 -22.35 -5.80
CA GLU A 27 -5.78 -21.54 -4.63
C GLU A 27 -5.33 -20.07 -4.75
N LEU A 28 -4.19 -19.79 -5.39
CA LEU A 28 -3.70 -18.43 -5.63
C LEU A 28 -4.47 -17.71 -6.72
N LEU A 29 -5.02 -18.43 -7.67
CA LEU A 29 -5.82 -17.88 -8.78
C LEU A 29 -7.30 -17.68 -8.41
N GLU A 30 -7.76 -18.28 -7.31
CA GLU A 30 -9.15 -18.14 -6.87
C GLU A 30 -9.36 -16.78 -6.18
N MET A 31 -10.09 -15.88 -6.83
CA MET A 31 -10.52 -14.62 -6.21
C MET A 31 -11.58 -14.91 -5.15
N ARG A 32 -11.23 -14.69 -3.87
CA ARG A 32 -12.11 -14.89 -2.72
C ARG A 32 -12.68 -13.54 -2.28
N PHE A 33 -13.97 -13.33 -2.50
CA PHE A 33 -14.62 -12.11 -2.05
C PHE A 33 -15.05 -12.22 -0.58
N LEU A 34 -14.68 -11.20 0.20
CA LEU A 34 -15.05 -11.04 1.60
C LEU A 34 -16.30 -10.16 1.68
N THR A 35 -17.37 -10.74 2.19
CA THR A 35 -18.66 -10.08 2.38
C THR A 35 -19.07 -10.13 3.84
N LYS A 36 -20.08 -9.36 4.24
CA LYS A 36 -20.62 -9.41 5.61
C LYS A 36 -21.19 -10.78 6.01
N GLU A 37 -21.53 -11.64 5.04
CA GLU A 37 -22.08 -12.98 5.27
C GLU A 37 -20.99 -14.02 5.59
N ASN A 38 -19.78 -13.86 5.05
CA ASN A 38 -18.72 -14.86 5.16
C ASN A 38 -17.48 -14.39 5.93
N ALA A 39 -17.35 -13.09 6.19
CA ALA A 39 -16.20 -12.47 6.84
C ALA A 39 -16.63 -11.55 7.98
N THR A 40 -15.95 -11.64 9.11
CA THR A 40 -16.18 -10.76 10.26
C THR A 40 -14.85 -10.15 10.70
N PHE A 41 -14.76 -8.82 10.62
CA PHE A 41 -13.60 -8.07 11.11
C PHE A 41 -13.83 -7.63 12.55
N THR A 42 -12.81 -7.77 13.38
CA THR A 42 -12.86 -7.35 14.80
C THR A 42 -11.59 -6.61 15.19
N ARG A 43 -11.72 -5.67 16.13
CA ARG A 43 -10.58 -4.94 16.67
C ARG A 43 -9.95 -5.70 17.82
N THR A 44 -8.64 -5.93 17.74
CA THR A 44 -7.87 -6.54 18.85
C THR A 44 -7.55 -5.51 19.93
N LYS A 45 -7.17 -5.98 21.13
CA LYS A 45 -6.71 -5.11 22.23
C LYS A 45 -5.49 -4.24 21.86
N GLY A 46 -4.69 -4.68 20.89
CA GLY A 46 -3.53 -3.93 20.38
C GLY A 46 -3.87 -2.94 19.26
N GLY A 47 -5.16 -2.72 18.92
CA GLY A 47 -5.57 -1.80 17.85
C GLY A 47 -5.43 -2.36 16.44
N PHE A 48 -5.05 -3.63 16.29
CA PHE A 48 -4.99 -4.31 14.99
C PHE A 48 -6.37 -4.82 14.59
N VAL A 49 -6.53 -5.14 13.32
CA VAL A 49 -7.74 -5.79 12.81
C VAL A 49 -7.48 -7.30 12.70
N ALA A 50 -8.36 -8.09 13.30
CA ALA A 50 -8.45 -9.53 13.15
C ALA A 50 -9.58 -9.87 12.18
N LEU A 51 -9.48 -11.02 11.53
CA LEU A 51 -10.48 -11.51 10.57
C LEU A 51 -10.88 -12.94 10.92
N LYS A 52 -12.18 -13.20 10.93
CA LYS A 52 -12.75 -14.54 10.84
C LYS A 52 -13.35 -14.70 9.44
N PHE A 53 -12.87 -15.69 8.71
CA PHE A 53 -13.33 -16.02 7.35
C PHE A 53 -13.60 -17.52 7.25
N GLY A 54 -14.87 -17.89 7.16
CA GLY A 54 -15.31 -19.28 7.28
C GLY A 54 -14.91 -19.86 8.64
N GLU A 55 -14.18 -20.97 8.63
CA GLU A 55 -13.66 -21.64 9.83
C GLU A 55 -12.27 -21.11 10.28
N LYS A 56 -11.62 -20.30 9.44
CA LYS A 56 -10.28 -19.76 9.72
C LYS A 56 -10.36 -18.45 10.50
N GLU A 57 -9.47 -18.31 11.48
CA GLU A 57 -9.33 -17.09 12.27
C GLU A 57 -7.90 -16.56 12.13
N TYR A 58 -7.81 -15.28 11.79
CA TYR A 58 -6.56 -14.55 11.64
C TYR A 58 -6.51 -13.49 12.74
N SER A 59 -5.58 -13.64 13.68
CA SER A 59 -5.43 -12.72 14.83
C SER A 59 -5.02 -11.30 14.42
N ARG A 60 -4.42 -11.17 13.25
CA ARG A 60 -4.03 -9.88 12.64
C ARG A 60 -4.02 -10.03 11.12
N VAL A 61 -4.56 -9.03 10.44
CA VAL A 61 -4.52 -8.94 8.97
C VAL A 61 -3.96 -7.59 8.52
N GLY A 62 -3.38 -7.59 7.32
CA GLY A 62 -2.96 -6.38 6.61
C GLY A 62 -4.03 -5.95 5.61
N VAL A 63 -4.27 -4.65 5.52
CA VAL A 63 -5.21 -4.03 4.58
C VAL A 63 -4.42 -3.33 3.49
N TYR A 64 -4.68 -3.68 2.23
CA TYR A 64 -3.98 -3.14 1.07
C TYR A 64 -4.97 -2.67 0.01
N LEU A 65 -4.76 -1.48 -0.53
CA LEU A 65 -5.56 -0.95 -1.62
C LEU A 65 -5.00 -1.43 -2.96
N THR A 66 -5.85 -1.99 -3.81
CA THR A 66 -5.46 -2.33 -5.19
C THR A 66 -5.36 -1.06 -6.04
N PHE A 67 -6.26 -0.11 -5.82
CA PHE A 67 -6.31 1.16 -6.54
C PHE A 67 -6.26 2.36 -5.58
N PRO A 68 -5.10 2.63 -4.92
CA PRO A 68 -5.03 3.62 -3.84
C PRO A 68 -5.29 5.06 -4.28
N LEU A 69 -5.15 5.38 -5.58
CA LEU A 69 -5.25 6.73 -6.10
C LEU A 69 -6.56 7.01 -6.83
N THR A 70 -7.24 5.98 -7.32
CA THR A 70 -8.46 6.12 -8.14
C THR A 70 -9.70 5.64 -7.41
N GLU A 71 -9.65 4.43 -6.82
CA GLU A 71 -10.80 3.77 -6.19
C GLU A 71 -10.41 3.20 -4.81
N PRO A 72 -10.18 4.06 -3.80
CA PRO A 72 -9.66 3.62 -2.49
C PRO A 72 -10.66 2.80 -1.66
N GLU A 73 -11.93 2.76 -2.03
CA GLU A 73 -12.97 1.99 -1.34
C GLU A 73 -13.40 0.73 -2.12
N GLU A 74 -12.74 0.42 -3.25
CA GLU A 74 -13.03 -0.75 -4.07
C GLU A 74 -11.81 -1.67 -4.16
N TYR A 75 -12.06 -2.98 -4.25
CA TYR A 75 -11.04 -4.03 -4.41
C TYR A 75 -9.93 -3.97 -3.35
N ILE A 76 -10.34 -3.93 -2.07
CA ILE A 76 -9.41 -3.88 -0.95
C ILE A 76 -8.91 -5.30 -0.66
N SER A 77 -7.61 -5.54 -0.86
CA SER A 77 -6.95 -6.82 -0.57
C SER A 77 -6.67 -6.97 0.92
N ILE A 78 -7.13 -8.05 1.50
CA ILE A 78 -6.87 -8.44 2.89
C ILE A 78 -5.85 -9.56 2.89
N ARG A 79 -4.73 -9.36 3.58
CA ARG A 79 -3.59 -10.27 3.55
C ARG A 79 -3.19 -10.70 4.95
N GLU A 80 -2.51 -11.83 5.05
CA GLU A 80 -1.85 -12.27 6.27
C GLU A 80 -0.81 -11.23 6.72
N ALA A 81 -0.69 -11.05 8.03
CA ALA A 81 0.24 -10.07 8.60
C ALA A 81 1.62 -10.67 8.87
N ASP A 82 2.06 -11.60 8.04
CA ASP A 82 3.37 -12.24 8.03
C ASP A 82 4.25 -11.69 6.89
N GLU A 83 5.48 -12.19 6.78
CA GLU A 83 6.43 -11.78 5.74
C GLU A 83 5.96 -12.14 4.33
N LYS A 84 5.19 -13.22 4.17
CA LYS A 84 4.68 -13.67 2.87
C LYS A 84 3.50 -12.84 2.39
N ALA A 85 2.77 -12.20 3.31
CA ALA A 85 1.60 -11.37 3.05
C ALA A 85 0.61 -12.03 2.06
N LYS A 86 0.36 -13.35 2.24
CA LYS A 86 -0.55 -14.12 1.36
C LYS A 86 -1.94 -13.49 1.40
N GLU A 87 -2.56 -13.33 0.23
CA GLU A 87 -3.91 -12.80 0.15
C GLU A 87 -4.92 -13.82 0.72
N ILE A 88 -5.75 -13.34 1.65
CA ILE A 88 -6.85 -14.11 2.25
C ILE A 88 -8.10 -13.94 1.39
N GLY A 89 -8.34 -12.71 0.93
CA GLY A 89 -9.47 -12.38 0.07
C GLY A 89 -9.55 -10.88 -0.20
N ILE A 90 -10.55 -10.50 -0.98
CA ILE A 90 -10.76 -9.14 -1.49
C ILE A 90 -12.14 -8.63 -1.05
N ILE A 91 -12.20 -7.43 -0.50
CA ILE A 91 -13.44 -6.70 -0.32
C ILE A 91 -13.70 -5.95 -1.64
N GLU A 92 -14.73 -6.35 -2.39
CA GLU A 92 -15.04 -5.74 -3.68
C GLU A 92 -15.42 -4.26 -3.50
N LYS A 93 -16.34 -3.99 -2.59
CA LYS A 93 -16.76 -2.63 -2.22
C LYS A 93 -16.87 -2.53 -0.71
N LEU A 94 -16.18 -1.55 -0.14
CA LEU A 94 -16.19 -1.35 1.31
C LEU A 94 -17.59 -1.11 1.86
N SER A 95 -18.47 -0.49 1.06
CA SER A 95 -19.88 -0.22 1.42
C SER A 95 -20.73 -1.49 1.62
N GLN A 96 -20.27 -2.65 1.19
CA GLN A 96 -20.96 -3.93 1.39
C GLN A 96 -20.78 -4.50 2.80
N LEU A 97 -19.80 -4.01 3.56
CA LEU A 97 -19.61 -4.38 4.96
C LEU A 97 -20.48 -3.55 5.90
N ASP A 98 -20.65 -4.02 7.15
CA ASP A 98 -21.31 -3.27 8.20
C ASP A 98 -20.49 -2.00 8.55
N LYS A 99 -21.17 -0.94 9.03
CA LYS A 99 -20.55 0.37 9.27
C LYS A 99 -19.33 0.30 10.19
N ASP A 100 -19.40 -0.48 11.27
CA ASP A 100 -18.28 -0.62 12.22
C ASP A 100 -17.08 -1.29 11.56
N GLN A 101 -17.30 -2.26 10.69
CA GLN A 101 -16.25 -2.93 9.93
C GLN A 101 -15.65 -2.00 8.86
N GLN A 102 -16.51 -1.22 8.17
CA GLN A 102 -16.03 -0.19 7.22
C GLN A 102 -15.09 0.80 7.92
N GLU A 103 -15.45 1.26 9.13
CA GLU A 103 -14.63 2.22 9.87
C GLU A 103 -13.28 1.62 10.28
N MET A 104 -13.26 0.37 10.77
CA MET A 104 -12.02 -0.34 11.08
C MET A 104 -11.10 -0.46 9.86
N ILE A 105 -11.64 -0.81 8.70
CA ILE A 105 -10.86 -0.92 7.45
C ILE A 105 -10.35 0.45 7.02
N ARG A 106 -11.19 1.51 7.03
CA ARG A 106 -10.76 2.88 6.70
C ARG A 106 -9.64 3.38 7.60
N GLU A 107 -9.69 3.07 8.90
CA GLU A 107 -8.59 3.41 9.81
C GLU A 107 -7.28 2.74 9.43
N GLN A 108 -7.30 1.44 9.10
CA GLN A 108 -6.09 0.72 8.67
C GLN A 108 -5.55 1.25 7.34
N VAL A 109 -6.44 1.56 6.39
CA VAL A 109 -6.08 2.23 5.14
C VAL A 109 -5.43 3.58 5.43
N LYS A 110 -6.03 4.40 6.29
CA LYS A 110 -5.49 5.72 6.65
C LYS A 110 -4.11 5.63 7.31
N LEU A 111 -3.89 4.63 8.17
CA LEU A 111 -2.59 4.41 8.79
C LEU A 111 -1.52 3.97 7.80
N ARG A 112 -1.87 3.11 6.85
CA ARG A 112 -0.94 2.58 5.85
C ARG A 112 -0.63 3.57 4.72
N TYR A 113 -1.66 4.29 4.25
CA TYR A 113 -1.57 5.21 3.11
C TYR A 113 -1.62 6.66 3.57
N PHE A 114 -1.07 6.92 4.76
CA PHE A 114 -0.98 8.28 5.28
C PHE A 114 -0.23 9.18 4.29
N MET A 115 -0.94 10.15 3.74
CA MET A 115 -0.41 11.07 2.76
C MET A 115 -0.93 12.49 3.06
N PRO A 116 -0.13 13.32 3.75
CA PRO A 116 -0.49 14.69 4.02
C PRO A 116 -0.68 15.50 2.73
N THR A 117 -1.73 16.30 2.68
CA THR A 117 -1.95 17.26 1.59
C THR A 117 -1.12 18.51 1.83
N ILE A 118 -0.31 18.92 0.86
CA ILE A 118 0.39 20.18 0.84
C ILE A 118 -0.59 21.29 0.44
N LEU A 119 -0.87 22.19 1.36
CA LEU A 119 -1.78 23.31 1.18
C LEU A 119 -1.06 24.57 0.71
N LYS A 120 0.23 24.74 1.09
CA LYS A 120 1.08 25.86 0.69
C LYS A 120 2.54 25.43 0.61
N VAL A 121 3.26 26.00 -0.36
CA VAL A 121 4.71 25.86 -0.50
C VAL A 121 5.37 27.14 -0.03
N LEU A 122 5.84 27.14 1.22
CA LEU A 122 6.45 28.31 1.83
C LEU A 122 7.83 28.59 1.22
N ASP A 123 8.66 27.55 1.09
CA ASP A 123 9.98 27.67 0.51
C ASP A 123 10.48 26.31 -0.03
N ILE A 124 11.34 26.34 -1.05
CA ILE A 124 12.11 25.19 -1.54
C ILE A 124 13.52 25.71 -1.82
N LYS A 125 14.53 25.08 -1.22
CA LYS A 125 15.95 25.39 -1.47
C LYS A 125 16.61 24.19 -2.12
N ASP A 126 17.27 24.43 -3.25
CA ASP A 126 18.10 23.46 -3.94
C ASP A 126 19.54 23.60 -3.45
N GLU A 127 20.09 22.53 -2.86
CA GLU A 127 21.49 22.47 -2.44
C GLU A 127 22.03 21.04 -2.64
N TYR A 128 23.16 20.92 -3.34
CA TYR A 128 23.92 19.66 -3.49
C TYR A 128 23.11 18.47 -4.01
N GLY A 129 22.15 18.71 -4.92
CA GLY A 129 21.30 17.65 -5.51
C GLY A 129 20.13 17.21 -4.63
N TYR A 130 19.84 17.98 -3.58
CA TYR A 130 18.68 17.82 -2.72
C TYR A 130 17.85 19.09 -2.70
N ALA A 131 16.53 18.92 -2.57
CA ALA A 131 15.62 20.03 -2.35
C ALA A 131 15.06 19.97 -0.94
N TYR A 132 15.21 21.07 -0.22
CA TYR A 132 14.73 21.25 1.16
C TYR A 132 13.40 21.99 1.12
N TRP A 133 12.34 21.28 1.41
CA TRP A 133 10.97 21.77 1.40
C TRP A 133 10.55 22.32 2.74
N ASN A 134 9.90 23.47 2.73
CA ASN A 134 9.17 24.05 3.86
C ASN A 134 7.75 24.30 3.38
N VAL A 135 6.77 23.57 3.91
CA VAL A 135 5.39 23.56 3.44
C VAL A 135 4.40 23.64 4.59
N THR A 136 3.18 24.06 4.29
CA THR A 136 2.03 23.87 5.17
C THR A 136 1.22 22.70 4.62
N THR A 137 0.98 21.69 5.45
CA THR A 137 0.17 20.53 5.12
C THR A 137 -1.16 20.54 5.86
N SER A 138 -2.04 19.58 5.54
CA SER A 138 -3.28 19.32 6.30
C SER A 138 -3.05 18.98 7.78
N PHE A 139 -1.81 18.72 8.19
CA PHE A 139 -1.41 18.40 9.58
C PHE A 139 -0.47 19.46 10.19
N GLY A 140 -0.35 20.63 9.55
CA GLY A 140 0.47 21.73 10.02
C GLY A 140 1.73 21.96 9.18
N VAL A 141 2.65 22.79 9.69
CA VAL A 141 3.90 23.09 9.00
C VAL A 141 4.82 21.88 9.05
N CYS A 142 5.37 21.53 7.89
CA CYS A 142 6.25 20.38 7.72
C CYS A 142 7.51 20.80 6.94
N ARG A 143 8.64 20.17 7.28
CA ARG A 143 9.91 20.29 6.54
C ARG A 143 10.38 18.90 6.19
N PHE A 144 10.74 18.70 4.94
CA PHE A 144 11.26 17.42 4.44
C PHE A 144 12.24 17.68 3.30
N THR A 145 12.96 16.64 2.91
CA THR A 145 13.98 16.73 1.86
C THR A 145 13.64 15.74 0.76
N THR A 146 13.76 16.17 -0.50
CA THR A 146 13.67 15.27 -1.66
C THR A 146 15.00 15.23 -2.39
N ARG A 147 15.21 14.20 -3.20
CA ARG A 147 16.29 14.24 -4.19
C ARG A 147 15.87 15.12 -5.36
N MET A 148 16.84 15.74 -6.02
CA MET A 148 16.62 16.46 -7.30
C MET A 148 16.61 15.45 -8.46
N SER A 149 15.83 14.38 -8.34
CA SER A 149 15.63 13.34 -9.35
C SER A 149 14.20 13.41 -9.89
N GLY A 150 14.01 13.03 -11.16
CA GLY A 150 12.72 13.13 -11.84
C GLY A 150 11.59 12.25 -11.27
N ASP A 151 11.90 11.43 -10.26
CA ASP A 151 10.95 10.56 -9.56
C ASP A 151 10.51 11.11 -8.18
N ALA A 152 11.14 12.19 -7.71
CA ALA A 152 10.79 12.80 -6.43
C ALA A 152 9.44 13.53 -6.46
N VAL A 153 9.08 14.09 -7.63
CA VAL A 153 7.78 14.73 -7.86
C VAL A 153 7.17 14.12 -9.13
N ILE A 154 6.02 13.49 -8.99
CA ILE A 154 5.33 12.80 -10.09
C ILE A 154 4.00 13.49 -10.32
N THR A 155 3.73 13.84 -11.59
CA THR A 155 2.43 14.37 -11.99
C THR A 155 1.44 13.22 -12.22
N LEU A 156 0.29 13.30 -11.58
CA LEU A 156 -0.82 12.36 -11.71
C LEU A 156 -2.00 13.08 -12.39
N GLY A 157 -2.37 12.62 -13.57
CA GLY A 157 -3.38 13.30 -14.39
C GLY A 157 -2.90 14.67 -14.87
N GLU A 158 -3.77 15.70 -14.79
CA GLU A 158 -3.50 17.03 -15.37
C GLU A 158 -2.87 18.03 -14.38
N SER A 159 -3.17 17.89 -13.08
CA SER A 159 -2.81 18.93 -12.10
C SER A 159 -2.39 18.40 -10.72
N ARG A 160 -2.52 17.12 -10.47
CA ARG A 160 -2.21 16.49 -9.19
C ARG A 160 -0.74 16.11 -9.13
N LEU A 161 -0.04 16.48 -8.05
CA LEU A 161 1.36 16.11 -7.84
C LEU A 161 1.50 15.20 -6.63
N LEU A 162 2.32 14.20 -6.77
CA LEU A 162 2.79 13.33 -5.69
C LEU A 162 4.26 13.62 -5.42
N VAL A 163 4.59 13.99 -4.18
CA VAL A 163 5.96 14.28 -3.74
C VAL A 163 6.41 13.16 -2.82
N THR A 164 7.58 12.59 -3.07
CA THR A 164 8.18 11.54 -2.23
C THR A 164 9.48 12.05 -1.64
N ASP A 165 9.61 12.02 -0.31
CA ASP A 165 10.83 12.43 0.37
C ASP A 165 11.91 11.32 0.40
N ILE A 166 13.09 11.65 0.93
CA ILE A 166 14.22 10.72 1.02
C ILE A 166 13.96 9.53 1.97
N ASP A 167 13.01 9.68 2.90
CA ASP A 167 12.62 8.66 3.87
C ASP A 167 11.45 7.79 3.34
N GLY A 168 10.93 8.10 2.13
CA GLY A 168 9.83 7.38 1.50
C GLY A 168 8.45 7.86 1.92
N ASN A 169 8.33 8.95 2.70
CA ASN A 169 7.05 9.57 2.99
C ASN A 169 6.50 10.24 1.75
N ARG A 170 5.19 10.20 1.61
CA ARG A 170 4.48 10.76 0.45
C ARG A 170 3.60 11.92 0.86
N TYR A 171 3.59 12.94 0.02
CA TYR A 171 2.79 14.15 0.16
C TYR A 171 2.06 14.40 -1.15
N GLU A 172 0.89 15.00 -1.08
CA GLU A 172 0.05 15.27 -2.23
C GLU A 172 -0.20 16.78 -2.39
N ILE A 173 -0.11 17.26 -3.61
CA ILE A 173 -0.70 18.54 -4.04
C ILE A 173 -1.88 18.17 -4.95
N PRO A 174 -3.15 18.30 -4.46
CA PRO A 174 -4.32 17.82 -5.21
C PRO A 174 -4.52 18.55 -6.53
N ASP A 175 -4.20 19.84 -6.54
CA ASP A 175 -4.29 20.66 -7.73
C ASP A 175 -3.20 21.74 -7.73
N PHE A 176 -2.20 21.55 -8.58
CA PHE A 176 -1.09 22.46 -8.78
C PHE A 176 -1.55 23.88 -9.19
N TYR A 177 -2.63 23.99 -9.92
CA TYR A 177 -3.13 25.29 -10.39
C TYR A 177 -3.77 26.13 -9.28
N GLN A 178 -4.16 25.52 -8.16
CA GLN A 178 -4.66 26.25 -6.99
C GLN A 178 -3.54 26.90 -6.15
N LEU A 179 -2.31 26.50 -6.36
CA LEU A 179 -1.16 27.17 -5.76
C LEU A 179 -0.97 28.57 -6.40
N SER A 180 -0.50 29.52 -5.61
CA SER A 180 -0.15 30.85 -6.11
C SER A 180 0.98 30.78 -7.16
N VAL A 181 1.08 31.81 -8.01
CA VAL A 181 2.15 31.92 -9.02
C VAL A 181 3.54 31.81 -8.40
N ALA A 182 3.72 32.41 -7.20
CA ALA A 182 5.01 32.36 -6.49
C ALA A 182 5.35 30.95 -5.96
N GLU A 183 4.34 30.18 -5.55
CA GLU A 183 4.51 28.80 -5.12
C GLU A 183 4.79 27.88 -6.31
N ARG A 184 4.06 28.04 -7.41
CA ARG A 184 4.29 27.28 -8.65
C ARG A 184 5.69 27.44 -9.19
N LYS A 185 6.21 28.70 -9.21
CA LYS A 185 7.60 28.96 -9.61
C LYS A 185 8.65 28.22 -8.83
N LYS A 186 8.39 27.89 -7.56
CA LYS A 186 9.31 27.07 -6.76
C LYS A 186 9.29 25.60 -7.18
N LEU A 187 8.21 25.15 -7.81
CA LEU A 187 8.04 23.79 -8.33
C LEU A 187 8.58 23.61 -9.75
N ASP A 188 8.92 24.72 -10.46
CA ASP A 188 9.52 24.67 -11.80
C ASP A 188 10.84 23.87 -11.86
N LEU A 189 11.44 23.57 -10.70
CA LEU A 189 12.63 22.71 -10.56
C LEU A 189 12.32 21.21 -10.80
N PHE A 190 11.04 20.82 -10.74
CA PHE A 190 10.61 19.42 -10.74
C PHE A 190 9.64 19.07 -11.88
N ILE A 191 9.06 20.07 -12.56
CA ILE A 191 7.99 19.92 -13.55
C ILE A 191 8.46 20.42 -14.91
#